data_7faa14cf02e266b5bdba4405736fb77b
#
_entry.id   7faa14cf02e266b5bdba4405736fb77b
#
_cell.length_a   1.000
_cell.length_b   1.000
_cell.length_c   1.000
_cell.angle_alpha   90.00
_cell.angle_beta   90.00
_cell.angle_gamma   90.00
#
_symmetry.space_group_name_H-M   'P 1'
#
loop_
_entity.id
_entity.type
_entity.pdbx_description
1 polymer ?
#
loop_
_entity_poly.entity_id
_entity_poly.type
_entity_poly.pdbx_seq_one_letter_code
_entity_poly.pdbx_strand_id
1 'polypeptide(L)'
;MTNLFRNISFIIILTLMSSTQVLGKVYPIEEWAKRADISEVSMSPDGEKVAMLRIMEIEGNPILEVYDANNLGKRPFRMDADPMEIVQFYWVTDDKIVFSARQKVRDKIDGFNRGVYEYSGGILTLDRNPKKSSWKKLTSVGRGGIVSTLPKYPDNIIISGYPRNSRGNIESYSRVYHNYNIKTGTKKIITRESSNRRNIRFDEDANPRSARGYDGAINSSLAYYRAKDSSEWKIIKEQNRADFETWRRIGY
;
A
#
# COMPACT_ATOMS: atom_id res chain seq x y z
N MET A 1 -26.07 56.42 -39.04
CA MET A 1 -26.73 55.76 -37.89
C MET A 1 -26.73 54.25 -38.01
N THR A 2 -26.81 53.62 -39.16
CA THR A 2 -26.88 52.15 -39.39
C THR A 2 -25.65 51.33 -38.88
N ASN A 3 -24.44 51.90 -38.96
CA ASN A 3 -23.23 51.18 -38.56
C ASN A 3 -23.07 51.13 -37.02
N LEU A 4 -23.59 52.13 -36.28
CA LEU A 4 -23.52 52.14 -34.83
C LEU A 4 -24.42 51.06 -34.22
N PHE A 5 -25.62 50.90 -34.73
CA PHE A 5 -26.57 49.85 -34.28
C PHE A 5 -26.07 48.46 -34.58
N ARG A 6 -25.42 48.24 -35.73
CA ARG A 6 -24.83 46.96 -36.10
C ARG A 6 -23.67 46.56 -35.16
N ASN A 7 -22.83 47.50 -34.78
CA ASN A 7 -21.72 47.26 -33.85
C ASN A 7 -22.20 47.00 -32.41
N ILE A 8 -23.24 47.72 -31.93
CA ILE A 8 -23.85 47.53 -30.63
C ILE A 8 -24.50 46.15 -30.56
N SER A 9 -25.25 45.74 -31.61
CA SER A 9 -25.83 44.38 -31.66
C SER A 9 -24.79 43.27 -31.64
N PHE A 10 -23.63 43.44 -32.27
CA PHE A 10 -22.56 42.48 -32.30
C PHE A 10 -21.89 42.33 -30.92
N ILE A 11 -21.72 43.43 -30.18
CA ILE A 11 -21.17 43.42 -28.82
C ILE A 11 -22.14 42.74 -27.83
N ILE A 12 -23.45 42.98 -27.96
CA ILE A 12 -24.47 42.35 -27.12
C ILE A 12 -24.52 40.83 -27.35
N ILE A 13 -24.40 40.36 -28.59
CA ILE A 13 -24.36 38.93 -28.91
C ILE A 13 -23.09 38.30 -28.39
N LEU A 14 -21.93 38.98 -28.45
CA LEU A 14 -20.66 38.46 -27.93
C LEU A 14 -20.66 38.33 -26.39
N THR A 15 -21.28 39.29 -25.69
CA THR A 15 -21.43 39.23 -24.24
C THR A 15 -22.43 38.19 -23.77
N LEU A 16 -23.48 37.90 -24.54
CA LEU A 16 -24.43 36.83 -24.24
C LEU A 16 -23.82 35.42 -24.45
N MET A 17 -22.87 35.28 -25.38
CA MET A 17 -22.16 34.00 -25.61
C MET A 17 -21.10 33.70 -24.55
N SER A 18 -20.60 34.69 -23.83
CA SER A 18 -19.58 34.49 -22.77
C SER A 18 -20.16 34.09 -21.42
N SER A 19 -21.47 34.01 -21.26
CA SER A 19 -22.13 33.60 -20.01
C SER A 19 -22.51 32.11 -19.96
N THR A 20 -21.80 31.23 -20.69
CA THR A 20 -21.89 29.81 -20.40
C THR A 20 -21.22 29.57 -19.02
N GLN A 21 -22.02 29.72 -17.96
CA GLN A 21 -21.62 29.24 -16.66
C GLN A 21 -21.35 27.75 -16.80
N VAL A 22 -20.10 27.39 -16.72
CA VAL A 22 -19.74 26.00 -16.48
C VAL A 22 -20.27 25.66 -15.08
N LEU A 23 -21.53 25.22 -15.01
CA LEU A 23 -22.10 24.62 -13.84
C LEU A 23 -21.31 23.34 -13.59
N GLY A 24 -20.24 23.44 -12.81
CA GLY A 24 -19.53 22.29 -12.33
C GLY A 24 -20.54 21.37 -11.64
N LYS A 25 -20.61 20.12 -12.06
CA LYS A 25 -21.47 19.12 -11.40
C LYS A 25 -21.04 19.01 -9.94
N VAL A 26 -21.89 19.48 -9.03
CA VAL A 26 -21.67 19.27 -7.60
C VAL A 26 -21.98 17.81 -7.30
N TYR A 27 -20.96 17.06 -6.96
CA TYR A 27 -21.13 15.68 -6.52
C TYR A 27 -21.52 15.67 -5.04
N PRO A 28 -22.51 14.87 -4.63
CA PRO A 28 -22.83 14.62 -3.23
C PRO A 28 -21.61 14.13 -2.47
N ILE A 29 -21.55 14.40 -1.15
CA ILE A 29 -20.40 14.00 -0.32
C ILE A 29 -20.19 12.49 -0.30
N GLU A 30 -21.26 11.73 -0.48
CA GLU A 30 -21.26 10.26 -0.57
C GLU A 30 -20.43 9.77 -1.76
N GLU A 31 -20.43 10.50 -2.89
CA GLU A 31 -19.61 10.15 -4.04
C GLU A 31 -18.11 10.31 -3.75
N TRP A 32 -17.74 11.30 -2.92
CA TRP A 32 -16.36 11.51 -2.50
C TRP A 32 -15.91 10.50 -1.42
N ALA A 33 -16.86 9.92 -0.69
CA ALA A 33 -16.61 8.94 0.35
C ALA A 33 -16.54 7.50 -0.19
N LYS A 34 -16.92 7.27 -1.46
CA LYS A 34 -16.86 5.94 -2.07
C LYS A 34 -15.44 5.40 -2.12
N ARG A 35 -15.31 4.13 -1.79
CA ARG A 35 -14.06 3.39 -2.02
C ARG A 35 -13.86 3.21 -3.53
N ALA A 36 -12.61 3.25 -3.96
CA ALA A 36 -12.29 2.94 -5.35
C ALA A 36 -12.66 1.48 -5.67
N ASP A 37 -13.36 1.25 -6.77
CA ASP A 37 -13.75 -0.10 -7.21
C ASP A 37 -12.54 -0.96 -7.53
N ILE A 38 -11.46 -0.34 -7.99
CA ILE A 38 -10.19 -0.99 -8.34
C ILE A 38 -9.06 -0.29 -7.60
N SER A 39 -8.19 -1.07 -6.99
CA SER A 39 -6.98 -0.60 -6.32
C SER A 39 -5.83 -1.60 -6.47
N GLU A 40 -4.63 -1.20 -6.05
CA GLU A 40 -3.45 -2.08 -5.99
C GLU A 40 -3.18 -2.81 -7.32
N VAL A 41 -3.22 -2.11 -8.45
CA VAL A 41 -2.95 -2.70 -9.76
C VAL A 41 -1.44 -2.94 -9.92
N SER A 42 -1.05 -4.16 -10.28
CA SER A 42 0.35 -4.54 -10.48
C SER A 42 0.50 -5.62 -11.54
N MET A 43 1.57 -5.51 -12.33
CA MET A 43 1.92 -6.47 -13.37
C MET A 43 2.86 -7.55 -12.81
N SER A 44 2.75 -8.79 -13.30
CA SER A 44 3.71 -9.86 -13.00
C SER A 44 5.10 -9.53 -13.54
N PRO A 45 6.18 -10.11 -12.99
CA PRO A 45 7.54 -9.81 -13.44
C PRO A 45 7.79 -10.07 -14.94
N ASP A 46 7.15 -11.09 -15.51
CA ASP A 46 7.19 -11.41 -16.95
C ASP A 46 6.31 -10.51 -17.82
N GLY A 47 5.45 -9.69 -17.22
CA GLY A 47 4.52 -8.82 -17.94
C GLY A 47 3.28 -9.51 -18.52
N GLU A 48 3.13 -10.81 -18.33
CA GLU A 48 2.04 -11.58 -18.95
C GLU A 48 0.72 -11.52 -18.15
N LYS A 49 0.77 -11.08 -16.90
CA LYS A 49 -0.42 -11.02 -16.02
C LYS A 49 -0.56 -9.67 -15.34
N VAL A 50 -1.80 -9.26 -15.12
CA VAL A 50 -2.14 -8.07 -14.32
C VAL A 50 -2.99 -8.52 -13.15
N ALA A 51 -2.57 -8.20 -11.95
CA ALA A 51 -3.32 -8.42 -10.72
C ALA A 51 -3.87 -7.09 -10.18
N MET A 52 -5.05 -7.15 -9.59
CA MET A 52 -5.67 -5.99 -8.94
C MET A 52 -6.58 -6.42 -7.79
N LEU A 53 -6.79 -5.52 -6.85
CA LEU A 53 -7.88 -5.65 -5.87
C LEU A 53 -9.10 -4.95 -6.43
N ARG A 54 -10.22 -5.67 -6.46
CA ARG A 54 -11.51 -5.15 -6.95
C ARG A 54 -12.61 -5.35 -5.92
N ILE A 55 -13.40 -4.31 -5.71
CA ILE A 55 -14.62 -4.35 -4.90
C ILE A 55 -15.80 -4.54 -5.86
N MET A 56 -16.55 -5.62 -5.66
CA MET A 56 -17.69 -5.95 -6.51
C MET A 56 -18.97 -5.25 -6.05
N GLU A 57 -19.07 -4.99 -4.75
CA GLU A 57 -20.22 -4.34 -4.10
C GLU A 57 -19.71 -3.26 -3.15
N ILE A 58 -20.44 -2.17 -2.98
CA ILE A 58 -20.02 -0.98 -2.19
C ILE A 58 -19.56 -1.37 -0.78
N GLU A 59 -20.26 -2.29 -0.14
CA GLU A 59 -19.96 -2.77 1.22
C GLU A 59 -19.08 -4.04 1.21
N GLY A 60 -18.71 -4.55 0.03
CA GLY A 60 -17.98 -5.78 -0.13
C GLY A 60 -16.51 -5.71 0.24
N ASN A 61 -15.91 -6.87 0.51
CA ASN A 61 -14.48 -7.00 0.64
C ASN A 61 -13.78 -7.00 -0.73
N PRO A 62 -12.57 -6.42 -0.83
CA PRO A 62 -11.78 -6.54 -2.05
C PRO A 62 -11.43 -7.99 -2.35
N ILE A 63 -11.66 -8.41 -3.58
CA ILE A 63 -11.19 -9.68 -4.12
C ILE A 63 -9.93 -9.45 -4.96
N LEU A 64 -9.04 -10.43 -4.98
CA LEU A 64 -7.87 -10.42 -5.86
C LEU A 64 -8.27 -11.02 -7.21
N GLU A 65 -8.20 -10.21 -8.26
CA GLU A 65 -8.38 -10.65 -9.64
C GLU A 65 -7.04 -10.68 -10.37
N VAL A 66 -6.82 -11.72 -11.17
CA VAL A 66 -5.62 -11.85 -12.02
C VAL A 66 -6.06 -12.10 -13.45
N TYR A 67 -5.67 -11.19 -14.33
CA TYR A 67 -5.99 -11.18 -15.76
C TYR A 67 -4.77 -11.63 -16.57
N ASP A 68 -5.02 -12.18 -17.73
CA ASP A 68 -4.07 -12.31 -18.82
C ASP A 68 -3.85 -10.92 -19.43
N ALA A 69 -2.63 -10.39 -19.40
CA ALA A 69 -2.32 -9.04 -19.88
C ALA A 69 -2.54 -8.90 -21.40
N ASN A 70 -2.41 -10.00 -22.14
CA ASN A 70 -2.61 -10.02 -23.59
C ASN A 70 -4.10 -10.20 -23.97
N ASN A 71 -4.96 -10.55 -23.00
CA ASN A 71 -6.39 -10.74 -23.25
C ASN A 71 -7.24 -10.39 -22.02
N LEU A 72 -7.38 -9.09 -21.75
CA LEU A 72 -8.16 -8.56 -20.63
C LEU A 72 -9.67 -8.86 -20.73
N GLY A 73 -10.18 -9.23 -21.91
CA GLY A 73 -11.57 -9.65 -22.10
C GLY A 73 -11.86 -11.06 -21.59
N LYS A 74 -10.83 -11.87 -21.35
CA LYS A 74 -10.98 -13.21 -20.79
C LYS A 74 -11.33 -13.12 -19.31
N ARG A 75 -12.18 -14.07 -18.84
CA ARG A 75 -12.53 -14.16 -17.42
C ARG A 75 -11.27 -14.31 -16.56
N PRO A 76 -11.07 -13.43 -15.57
CA PRO A 76 -9.88 -13.50 -14.70
C PRO A 76 -9.95 -14.68 -13.73
N PHE A 77 -8.82 -15.06 -13.19
CA PHE A 77 -8.76 -15.79 -11.94
C PHE A 77 -9.25 -14.87 -10.83
N ARG A 78 -10.03 -15.42 -9.88
CA ARG A 78 -10.56 -14.68 -8.74
C ARG A 78 -10.27 -15.42 -7.44
N MET A 79 -9.75 -14.70 -6.47
CA MET A 79 -9.58 -15.17 -5.11
C MET A 79 -10.34 -14.25 -4.17
N ASP A 80 -11.38 -14.80 -3.55
CA ASP A 80 -12.10 -14.19 -2.45
C ASP A 80 -11.50 -14.75 -1.14
N ALA A 81 -11.24 -13.87 -0.20
CA ALA A 81 -10.72 -14.23 1.12
C ALA A 81 -11.76 -14.06 2.23
N ASP A 82 -13.04 -13.85 1.89
CA ASP A 82 -14.09 -13.65 2.87
C ASP A 82 -14.03 -14.68 4.02
N PRO A 83 -14.19 -14.27 5.29
CA PRO A 83 -14.57 -12.95 5.79
C PRO A 83 -13.38 -11.97 5.97
N MET A 84 -12.22 -12.26 5.41
CA MET A 84 -11.05 -11.39 5.47
C MET A 84 -11.04 -10.41 4.30
N GLU A 85 -10.62 -9.18 4.56
CA GLU A 85 -10.34 -8.17 3.55
C GLU A 85 -8.88 -8.25 3.12
N ILE A 86 -8.60 -8.52 1.83
CA ILE A 86 -7.25 -8.39 1.26
C ILE A 86 -6.92 -6.91 1.20
N VAL A 87 -5.83 -6.49 1.84
CA VAL A 87 -5.46 -5.08 1.93
C VAL A 87 -4.27 -4.70 1.05
N GLN A 88 -3.46 -5.70 0.65
CA GLN A 88 -2.24 -5.48 -0.12
C GLN A 88 -1.74 -6.80 -0.69
N PHE A 89 -1.14 -6.75 -1.88
CA PHE A 89 -0.48 -7.90 -2.46
C PHE A 89 0.82 -7.51 -3.19
N TYR A 90 1.68 -8.49 -3.42
CA TYR A 90 2.92 -8.34 -4.18
C TYR A 90 3.21 -9.58 -5.01
N TRP A 91 3.65 -9.40 -6.24
CA TRP A 91 4.23 -10.47 -7.03
C TRP A 91 5.58 -10.88 -6.43
N VAL A 92 5.79 -12.18 -6.29
CA VAL A 92 7.08 -12.78 -5.88
C VAL A 92 7.76 -13.41 -7.08
N THR A 93 6.98 -14.11 -7.91
CA THR A 93 7.37 -14.70 -9.20
C THR A 93 6.22 -14.50 -10.18
N ASP A 94 6.38 -14.97 -11.42
CA ASP A 94 5.35 -14.89 -12.45
C ASP A 94 4.08 -15.68 -12.13
N ASP A 95 4.17 -16.62 -11.18
CA ASP A 95 3.08 -17.47 -10.73
C ASP A 95 2.73 -17.37 -9.25
N LYS A 96 3.47 -16.55 -8.48
CA LYS A 96 3.25 -16.44 -7.02
C LYS A 96 3.00 -15.01 -6.58
N ILE A 97 1.94 -14.86 -5.81
CA ILE A 97 1.55 -13.61 -5.16
C ILE A 97 1.53 -13.83 -3.65
N VAL A 98 2.19 -12.96 -2.90
CA VAL A 98 1.99 -12.86 -1.45
C VAL A 98 1.03 -11.72 -1.15
N PHE A 99 0.15 -11.93 -0.19
CA PHE A 99 -0.84 -10.92 0.20
C PHE A 99 -0.97 -10.81 1.71
N SER A 100 -1.37 -9.65 2.17
CA SER A 100 -1.82 -9.41 3.54
C SER A 100 -3.32 -9.17 3.57
N ALA A 101 -3.97 -9.72 4.57
CA ALA A 101 -5.40 -9.58 4.80
C ALA A 101 -5.66 -9.24 6.26
N ARG A 102 -6.80 -8.63 6.50
CA ARG A 102 -7.29 -8.32 7.84
C ARG A 102 -8.74 -8.74 7.99
N GLN A 103 -9.12 -9.05 9.22
CA GLN A 103 -10.50 -9.31 9.59
C GLN A 103 -10.87 -8.46 10.81
N LYS A 104 -12.02 -7.81 10.76
CA LYS A 104 -12.58 -7.15 11.92
C LYS A 104 -13.15 -8.21 12.86
N VAL A 105 -12.57 -8.35 14.02
CA VAL A 105 -12.98 -9.36 15.02
C VAL A 105 -13.77 -8.75 16.18
N ARG A 106 -13.78 -7.43 16.30
CA ARG A 106 -14.59 -6.71 17.28
C ARG A 106 -14.94 -5.32 16.75
N ASP A 107 -16.20 -4.92 16.94
CA ASP A 107 -16.66 -3.60 16.58
C ASP A 107 -16.06 -2.51 17.46
N LYS A 108 -16.16 -1.28 16.97
CA LYS A 108 -15.86 -0.09 17.75
C LYS A 108 -16.85 -0.01 18.92
N ILE A 109 -16.31 0.18 20.12
CA ILE A 109 -17.11 0.54 21.29
C ILE A 109 -17.06 2.06 21.39
N ASP A 110 -18.23 2.71 21.33
CA ASP A 110 -18.32 4.17 21.38
C ASP A 110 -17.65 4.72 22.64
N GLY A 111 -16.83 5.75 22.41
CA GLY A 111 -16.05 6.40 23.47
C GLY A 111 -14.76 5.67 23.87
N PHE A 112 -14.50 4.44 23.41
CA PHE A 112 -13.39 3.65 23.95
C PHE A 112 -12.36 3.13 22.95
N ASN A 113 -12.75 2.63 21.78
CA ASN A 113 -11.77 2.11 20.81
C ASN A 113 -12.27 2.15 19.35
N ARG A 114 -11.33 1.91 18.44
CA ARG A 114 -11.57 1.92 16.98
C ARG A 114 -11.94 0.55 16.39
N GLY A 115 -12.34 -0.40 17.22
CA GLY A 115 -12.49 -1.78 16.81
C GLY A 115 -11.14 -2.55 16.81
N VAL A 116 -11.22 -3.86 16.70
CA VAL A 116 -10.05 -4.74 16.70
C VAL A 116 -10.00 -5.51 15.40
N TYR A 117 -8.84 -5.48 14.76
CA TYR A 117 -8.55 -6.26 13.55
C TYR A 117 -7.50 -7.32 13.83
N GLU A 118 -7.72 -8.50 13.34
CA GLU A 118 -6.70 -9.52 13.18
C GLU A 118 -6.10 -9.44 11.77
N TYR A 119 -4.80 -9.67 11.69
CA TYR A 119 -4.03 -9.61 10.46
C TYR A 119 -3.46 -10.98 10.13
N SER A 120 -3.51 -11.31 8.86
CA SER A 120 -2.98 -12.56 8.33
C SER A 120 -2.23 -12.28 7.04
N GLY A 121 -1.46 -13.24 6.60
CA GLY A 121 -0.86 -13.21 5.27
C GLY A 121 -1.06 -14.54 4.58
N GLY A 122 -0.96 -14.54 3.27
CA GLY A 122 -1.06 -15.72 2.47
C GLY A 122 -0.12 -15.67 1.26
N ILE A 123 0.12 -16.85 0.69
CA ILE A 123 0.74 -17.00 -0.61
C ILE A 123 -0.24 -17.71 -1.53
N LEU A 124 -0.55 -17.07 -2.65
CA LEU A 124 -1.29 -17.63 -3.76
C LEU A 124 -0.28 -18.16 -4.78
N THR A 125 -0.47 -19.40 -5.21
CA THR A 125 0.23 -19.97 -6.35
C THR A 125 -0.78 -20.15 -7.48
N LEU A 126 -0.54 -19.47 -8.58
CA LEU A 126 -1.34 -19.55 -9.79
C LEU A 126 -0.93 -20.78 -10.60
N ASP A 127 -1.91 -21.43 -11.20
CA ASP A 127 -1.71 -22.51 -12.16
C ASP A 127 -2.30 -22.08 -13.52
N ARG A 128 -1.78 -22.65 -14.62
CA ARG A 128 -2.36 -22.45 -15.96
C ARG A 128 -3.83 -22.85 -16.01
N ASN A 129 -4.22 -23.87 -15.25
CA ASN A 129 -5.60 -24.21 -14.99
C ASN A 129 -6.04 -23.49 -13.70
N PRO A 130 -6.92 -22.45 -13.80
CA PRO A 130 -7.34 -21.68 -12.63
C PRO A 130 -7.89 -22.49 -11.47
N LYS A 131 -8.50 -23.66 -11.76
CA LYS A 131 -9.05 -24.57 -10.74
C LYS A 131 -7.97 -25.26 -9.90
N LYS A 132 -6.71 -25.28 -10.35
CA LYS A 132 -5.56 -25.83 -9.62
C LYS A 132 -4.76 -24.77 -8.86
N SER A 133 -5.08 -23.50 -9.08
CA SER A 133 -4.49 -22.42 -8.28
C SER A 133 -4.87 -22.62 -6.80
N SER A 134 -3.91 -22.41 -5.93
CA SER A 134 -4.07 -22.65 -4.49
C SER A 134 -3.39 -21.57 -3.67
N TRP A 135 -3.89 -21.37 -2.47
CA TRP A 135 -3.25 -20.46 -1.52
C TRP A 135 -3.01 -21.16 -0.18
N LYS A 136 -2.01 -20.70 0.54
CA LYS A 136 -1.72 -21.15 1.90
C LYS A 136 -1.45 -19.97 2.82
N LYS A 137 -1.79 -20.11 4.09
CA LYS A 137 -1.53 -19.10 5.11
C LYS A 137 -0.03 -18.98 5.38
N LEU A 138 0.46 -17.74 5.47
CA LEU A 138 1.81 -17.43 5.96
C LEU A 138 1.75 -17.20 7.46
N THR A 139 2.23 -18.15 8.23
CA THR A 139 2.08 -18.18 9.70
C THR A 139 2.82 -17.07 10.44
N SER A 140 3.77 -16.42 9.79
CA SER A 140 4.61 -15.39 10.43
C SER A 140 4.29 -13.96 10.01
N VAL A 141 3.31 -13.78 9.12
CA VAL A 141 2.86 -12.47 8.69
C VAL A 141 1.72 -12.03 9.59
N GLY A 142 2.02 -11.19 10.53
CA GLY A 142 1.04 -10.59 11.45
C GLY A 142 0.88 -9.09 11.17
N ARG A 143 0.61 -8.34 12.22
CA ARG A 143 0.32 -6.89 12.17
C ARG A 143 1.40 -6.02 11.50
N GLY A 144 2.62 -6.53 11.31
CA GLY A 144 3.72 -5.82 10.65
C GLY A 144 3.69 -5.92 9.12
N GLY A 145 3.14 -6.99 8.58
CA GLY A 145 2.94 -7.20 7.15
C GLY A 145 4.18 -7.54 6.34
N ILE A 146 3.96 -7.63 5.04
CA ILE A 146 5.00 -7.82 4.03
C ILE A 146 5.65 -6.47 3.76
N VAL A 147 6.97 -6.43 3.72
CA VAL A 147 7.76 -5.19 3.56
C VAL A 147 8.31 -5.08 2.14
N SER A 148 8.81 -6.19 1.60
CA SER A 148 9.40 -6.25 0.27
C SER A 148 9.45 -7.69 -0.23
N THR A 149 9.35 -7.85 -1.53
CA THR A 149 9.77 -9.06 -2.23
C THR A 149 11.25 -8.93 -2.60
N LEU A 150 11.90 -10.08 -2.82
CA LEU A 150 13.32 -10.13 -3.17
C LEU A 150 13.45 -10.79 -4.55
N PRO A 151 13.43 -10.01 -5.65
CA PRO A 151 13.44 -10.57 -7.01
C PRO A 151 14.60 -11.52 -7.29
N LYS A 152 15.76 -11.27 -6.71
CA LYS A 152 16.94 -12.15 -6.80
C LYS A 152 16.78 -13.48 -6.04
N TYR A 153 15.86 -13.52 -5.06
CA TYR A 153 15.63 -14.66 -4.18
C TYR A 153 14.15 -15.01 -4.16
N PRO A 154 13.62 -15.62 -5.22
CA PRO A 154 12.16 -15.76 -5.44
C PRO A 154 11.43 -16.61 -4.39
N ASP A 155 12.16 -17.29 -3.52
CA ASP A 155 11.59 -18.02 -2.40
C ASP A 155 11.58 -17.23 -1.09
N ASN A 156 12.09 -16.00 -1.11
CA ASN A 156 12.28 -15.18 0.09
C ASN A 156 11.55 -13.85 -0.03
N ILE A 157 10.99 -13.42 1.08
CA ILE A 157 10.39 -12.07 1.24
C ILE A 157 10.87 -11.44 2.55
N ILE A 158 10.78 -10.13 2.65
CA ILE A 158 11.00 -9.44 3.91
C ILE A 158 9.65 -9.20 4.58
N ILE A 159 9.51 -9.70 5.79
CA ILE A 159 8.35 -9.45 6.65
C ILE A 159 8.77 -8.66 7.88
N SER A 160 7.86 -7.88 8.42
CA SER A 160 8.05 -7.21 9.71
C SER A 160 6.99 -7.63 10.72
N GLY A 161 7.29 -7.48 11.99
CA GLY A 161 6.34 -7.75 13.06
C GLY A 161 6.83 -7.19 14.39
N TYR A 162 5.90 -7.09 15.34
CA TYR A 162 6.25 -6.75 16.71
C TYR A 162 6.59 -8.02 17.48
N PRO A 163 7.69 -8.02 18.26
CA PRO A 163 8.03 -9.16 19.11
C PRO A 163 6.91 -9.42 20.12
N ARG A 164 6.61 -10.68 20.33
CA ARG A 164 5.56 -11.14 21.25
C ARG A 164 6.15 -12.14 22.24
N ASN A 165 5.67 -12.09 23.47
CA ASN A 165 6.00 -13.10 24.49
C ASN A 165 5.24 -14.41 24.23
N SER A 166 5.50 -15.41 25.05
CA SER A 166 4.85 -16.74 24.98
C SER A 166 3.33 -16.68 25.14
N ARG A 167 2.80 -15.64 25.75
CA ARG A 167 1.35 -15.39 25.90
C ARG A 167 0.75 -14.61 24.73
N GLY A 168 1.54 -14.29 23.68
CA GLY A 168 1.10 -13.55 22.51
C GLY A 168 1.01 -12.02 22.69
N ASN A 169 1.38 -11.47 23.84
CA ASN A 169 1.39 -10.03 24.08
C ASN A 169 2.59 -9.37 23.39
N ILE A 170 2.40 -8.13 22.91
CA ILE A 170 3.48 -7.34 22.31
C ILE A 170 4.48 -6.96 23.43
N GLU A 171 5.74 -7.37 23.28
CA GLU A 171 6.83 -7.02 24.19
C GLU A 171 7.45 -5.67 23.88
N SER A 172 7.45 -5.28 22.60
CA SER A 172 8.04 -4.03 22.14
C SER A 172 7.33 -3.52 20.92
N TYR A 173 7.14 -2.20 20.83
CA TYR A 173 6.64 -1.51 19.65
C TYR A 173 7.74 -1.17 18.62
N SER A 174 8.95 -1.70 18.80
CA SER A 174 9.99 -1.69 17.78
C SER A 174 9.85 -2.93 16.91
N ARG A 175 9.64 -2.72 15.61
CA ARG A 175 9.48 -3.82 14.66
C ARG A 175 10.77 -4.61 14.49
N VAL A 176 10.62 -5.89 14.29
CA VAL A 176 11.69 -6.81 13.89
C VAL A 176 11.46 -7.19 12.44
N TYR A 177 12.50 -7.07 11.63
CA TYR A 177 12.46 -7.44 10.22
C TYR A 177 13.15 -8.79 10.01
N HIS A 178 12.48 -9.64 9.25
CA HIS A 178 12.94 -11.00 8.99
C HIS A 178 13.02 -11.24 7.48
N ASN A 179 14.08 -11.94 7.07
CA ASN A 179 14.06 -12.68 5.81
C ASN A 179 13.26 -13.97 6.06
N TYR A 180 12.18 -14.13 5.32
CA TYR A 180 11.23 -15.23 5.45
C TYR A 180 11.22 -16.05 4.19
N ASN A 181 11.54 -17.36 4.31
CA ASN A 181 11.44 -18.28 3.20
C ASN A 181 10.01 -18.80 3.07
N ILE A 182 9.36 -18.51 1.94
CA ILE A 182 7.95 -18.83 1.69
C ILE A 182 7.69 -20.31 1.44
N LYS A 183 8.72 -21.10 1.07
CA LYS A 183 8.61 -22.54 0.87
C LYS A 183 8.68 -23.28 2.21
N THR A 184 9.71 -22.99 2.98
CA THR A 184 10.00 -23.70 4.23
C THR A 184 9.32 -23.12 5.45
N GLY A 185 8.90 -21.85 5.40
CA GLY A 185 8.36 -21.12 6.54
C GLY A 185 9.42 -20.64 7.54
N THR A 186 10.71 -20.85 7.24
CA THR A 186 11.80 -20.40 8.12
C THR A 186 12.00 -18.90 8.05
N LYS A 187 12.41 -18.30 9.16
CA LYS A 187 12.66 -16.87 9.27
C LYS A 187 13.98 -16.58 9.97
N LYS A 188 14.73 -15.62 9.43
CA LYS A 188 15.99 -15.13 10.00
C LYS A 188 15.87 -13.62 10.24
N ILE A 189 16.22 -13.16 11.44
CA ILE A 189 16.23 -11.73 11.73
C ILE A 189 17.30 -11.04 10.88
N ILE A 190 16.89 -9.95 10.21
CA ILE A 190 17.80 -9.06 9.49
C ILE A 190 18.21 -7.89 10.41
N THR A 191 17.21 -7.21 10.98
CA THR A 191 17.44 -6.02 11.81
C THR A 191 16.21 -5.71 12.67
N ARG A 192 16.38 -4.78 13.60
CA ARG A 192 15.33 -4.26 14.48
C ARG A 192 15.26 -2.74 14.38
N GLU A 193 14.09 -2.18 14.57
CA GLU A 193 13.92 -0.74 14.78
C GLU A 193 14.52 -0.33 16.13
N SER A 194 14.94 0.93 16.21
CA SER A 194 15.27 1.58 17.47
C SER A 194 14.28 2.71 17.75
N SER A 195 14.38 3.36 18.92
CA SER A 195 13.51 4.46 19.32
C SER A 195 13.45 5.57 18.28
N ASN A 196 14.60 5.94 17.72
CA ASN A 196 14.77 7.04 16.77
C ASN A 196 15.01 6.59 15.32
N ARG A 197 14.98 5.27 15.02
CA ARG A 197 15.21 4.74 13.67
C ARG A 197 14.17 3.65 13.35
N ARG A 198 13.20 4.01 12.54
CA ARG A 198 12.03 3.20 12.19
C ARG A 198 11.80 3.16 10.67
N ASN A 199 10.81 2.40 10.23
CA ASN A 199 10.40 2.29 8.83
C ASN A 199 11.59 1.96 7.91
N ILE A 200 12.33 0.91 8.28
CA ILE A 200 13.54 0.48 7.56
C ILE A 200 13.14 -0.08 6.19
N ARG A 201 13.83 0.38 5.15
CA ARG A 201 13.71 -0.12 3.78
C ARG A 201 14.96 -0.87 3.39
N PHE A 202 14.81 -1.81 2.49
CA PHE A 202 15.81 -2.76 2.08
C PHE A 202 16.11 -2.66 0.59
N ASP A 203 17.32 -3.05 0.20
CA ASP A 203 17.66 -3.30 -1.18
C ASP A 203 17.24 -4.73 -1.61
N GLU A 204 17.51 -5.05 -2.87
CA GLU A 204 17.20 -6.35 -3.48
C GLU A 204 18.00 -7.53 -2.88
N ASP A 205 19.08 -7.26 -2.16
CA ASP A 205 19.91 -8.23 -1.44
C ASP A 205 19.52 -8.36 0.04
N ALA A 206 18.36 -7.79 0.43
CA ALA A 206 17.85 -7.75 1.80
C ALA A 206 18.71 -6.94 2.78
N ASN A 207 19.59 -6.06 2.31
CA ASN A 207 20.36 -5.18 3.19
C ASN A 207 19.52 -3.97 3.58
N PRO A 208 19.47 -3.58 4.87
CA PRO A 208 18.84 -2.34 5.29
C PRO A 208 19.57 -1.13 4.69
N ARG A 209 18.84 -0.25 3.97
CA ARG A 209 19.44 0.86 3.21
C ARG A 209 19.00 2.23 3.65
N SER A 210 17.76 2.39 4.03
CA SER A 210 17.25 3.66 4.53
C SER A 210 16.31 3.44 5.71
N ALA A 211 16.21 4.45 6.55
CA ALA A 211 15.27 4.48 7.65
C ALA A 211 14.81 5.92 7.90
N ARG A 212 13.72 6.06 8.61
CA ARG A 212 13.22 7.34 9.10
C ARG A 212 13.07 7.28 10.60
N GLY A 213 13.13 8.44 11.24
CA GLY A 213 12.93 8.53 12.66
C GLY A 213 12.55 9.91 13.12
N TYR A 214 12.40 10.01 14.42
CA TYR A 214 12.16 11.25 15.10
C TYR A 214 12.99 11.27 16.38
N ASP A 215 13.72 12.35 16.58
CA ASP A 215 14.45 12.62 17.81
C ASP A 215 13.71 13.69 18.60
N GLY A 216 13.15 13.29 19.74
CA GLY A 216 12.38 14.18 20.60
C GLY A 216 13.26 15.19 21.34
N ALA A 217 14.55 14.92 21.57
CA ALA A 217 15.44 15.81 22.27
C ALA A 217 15.74 17.10 21.46
N ILE A 218 15.82 16.94 20.14
CA ILE A 218 16.08 18.06 19.21
C ILE A 218 14.84 18.43 18.38
N ASN A 219 13.70 17.82 18.67
CA ASN A 219 12.41 18.01 17.95
C ASN A 219 12.56 17.87 16.42
N SER A 220 13.36 16.93 15.96
CA SER A 220 13.71 16.79 14.54
C SER A 220 13.27 15.45 13.95
N SER A 221 12.76 15.49 12.71
CA SER A 221 12.60 14.32 11.85
C SER A 221 13.92 14.00 11.17
N LEU A 222 14.29 12.72 11.19
CA LEU A 222 15.58 12.23 10.71
C LEU A 222 15.39 11.26 9.55
N ALA A 223 16.21 11.39 8.51
CA ALA A 223 16.37 10.38 7.48
C ALA A 223 17.78 9.79 7.55
N TYR A 224 17.82 8.46 7.54
CA TYR A 224 19.04 7.70 7.64
C TYR A 224 19.35 6.97 6.35
N TYR A 225 20.62 6.81 6.07
CA TYR A 225 21.12 5.98 5.00
C TYR A 225 22.23 5.06 5.54
N ARG A 226 22.31 3.85 4.95
CA ARG A 226 23.35 2.87 5.25
C ARG A 226 23.96 2.37 3.95
N ALA A 227 25.28 2.45 3.81
CA ALA A 227 26.00 1.92 2.68
C ALA A 227 25.93 0.37 2.63
N LYS A 228 26.08 -0.23 1.43
CA LYS A 228 25.90 -1.67 1.22
C LYS A 228 26.80 -2.49 2.13
N ASP A 229 28.06 -2.10 2.25
CA ASP A 229 29.10 -2.83 2.97
C ASP A 229 29.40 -2.24 4.35
N SER A 230 28.47 -1.43 4.90
CA SER A 230 28.62 -0.81 6.21
C SER A 230 27.56 -1.27 7.18
N SER A 231 27.92 -1.42 8.44
CA SER A 231 26.98 -1.57 9.55
C SER A 231 26.49 -0.23 10.09
N GLU A 232 27.13 0.88 9.69
CA GLU A 232 26.91 2.21 10.22
C GLU A 232 25.77 2.95 9.51
N TRP A 233 24.91 3.59 10.29
CA TRP A 233 23.85 4.47 9.80
C TRP A 233 24.30 5.92 9.84
N LYS A 234 24.17 6.63 8.71
CA LYS A 234 24.45 8.06 8.60
C LYS A 234 23.16 8.84 8.49
N ILE A 235 23.04 9.94 9.22
CA ILE A 235 21.97 10.91 9.03
C ILE A 235 22.27 11.67 7.73
N ILE A 236 21.35 11.63 6.78
CA ILE A 236 21.46 12.33 5.49
C ILE A 236 20.53 13.54 5.43
N LYS A 237 19.57 13.60 6.33
CA LYS A 237 18.66 14.73 6.45
C LYS A 237 18.14 14.82 7.88
N GLU A 238 18.18 16.05 8.37
CA GLU A 238 17.55 16.47 9.62
C GLU A 238 16.60 17.62 9.33
N GLN A 239 15.42 17.59 9.94
CA GLN A 239 14.44 18.64 9.78
C GLN A 239 13.73 18.90 11.11
N ASN A 240 13.91 20.09 11.64
CA ASN A 240 13.18 20.53 12.81
C ASN A 240 11.68 20.64 12.49
N ARG A 241 10.81 20.19 13.38
CA ARG A 241 9.36 20.25 13.18
C ARG A 241 8.81 21.67 13.19
N ALA A 242 9.48 22.61 13.84
CA ALA A 242 9.09 24.02 13.78
C ALA A 242 9.16 24.58 12.35
N ASP A 243 10.01 24.02 11.48
CA ASP A 243 10.18 24.47 10.10
C ASP A 243 9.23 23.77 9.11
N PHE A 244 8.27 22.98 9.61
CA PHE A 244 7.41 22.13 8.78
C PHE A 244 6.47 22.93 7.84
N GLU A 245 6.12 24.16 8.18
CA GLU A 245 5.31 25.03 7.31
C GLU A 245 6.01 25.44 6.03
N THR A 246 7.34 25.54 6.04
CA THR A 246 8.14 25.92 4.88
C THR A 246 8.13 24.84 3.78
N TRP A 247 7.92 23.57 4.13
CA TRP A 247 7.94 22.45 3.19
C TRP A 247 6.65 22.27 2.38
N ARG A 248 5.53 22.70 2.90
CA ARG A 248 4.25 22.70 2.15
C ARG A 248 4.22 23.71 1.00
N ARG A 249 5.11 24.70 1.02
CA ARG A 249 5.17 25.76 0.00
C ARG A 249 6.09 25.45 -1.18
N ILE A 250 6.98 24.46 -1.06
CA ILE A 250 7.85 24.03 -2.16
C ILE A 250 7.18 22.83 -2.82
N GLY A 251 6.23 23.13 -3.71
CA GLY A 251 5.33 22.20 -4.36
C GLY A 251 5.98 20.91 -4.88
N TYR A 252 5.27 19.85 -4.67
CA TYR A 252 5.25 18.66 -5.49
C TYR A 252 3.83 18.46 -5.99
#